data_bd5e5f4ba76f71f4d42fcb81b32a98da
#
_entry.id   bd5e5f4ba76f71f4d42fcb81b32a98da
#
_cell.length_a   1.000
_cell.length_b   1.000
_cell.length_c   1.000
_cell.angle_alpha   90.00
_cell.angle_beta   90.00
_cell.angle_gamma   90.00
#
_symmetry.space_group_name_H-M   'P 1'
#
loop_
_entity.id
_entity.type
_entity.pdbx_description
1 polymer ?
#
loop_
_entity_poly.entity_id
_entity_poly.type
_entity_poly.pdbx_seq_one_letter_code
_entity_poly.pdbx_strand_id
1 'polypeptide(L)'
;AIGLDGVYSNPAGVAFLSDGFHIGFNWQYARQTRTITSTNTLFGLGNKNNGQTTKKFEGVANAPFIPSLQAAYNKNNWSFQFNFSVPGGGGKCEFDKGIGSFETVVGAIANRLIGVSKDLNSSLGALGASVPTVTGYDVDGYMKGKQYYFGFQIGAAHKFNEHLSVYGGLRLLYGIASYEARLNNIRVMNGNTGITLPEYFLGVTNGLTDAGNKIAA
;
A
#
# COMPACT_ATOMS: atom_id res chain seq x y z
N ALA A 1 32.14 11.65 6.75
CA ALA A 1 32.58 10.70 7.78
C ALA A 1 33.81 9.97 7.27
N ILE A 2 34.86 9.95 8.07
CA ILE A 2 36.05 9.10 7.85
C ILE A 2 35.87 7.92 8.79
N GLY A 3 35.22 6.89 8.32
CA GLY A 3 34.92 5.68 9.08
C GLY A 3 34.56 4.55 8.11
N LEU A 4 34.45 3.31 8.60
CA LEU A 4 34.11 2.18 7.75
C LEU A 4 32.70 2.26 7.14
N ASP A 5 31.79 2.96 7.80
CA ASP A 5 30.45 3.32 7.28
C ASP A 5 30.54 4.22 6.02
N GLY A 6 31.67 4.90 5.84
CA GLY A 6 32.00 5.64 4.61
C GLY A 6 31.99 4.79 3.35
N VAL A 7 32.20 3.46 3.44
CA VAL A 7 32.15 2.56 2.26
C VAL A 7 30.84 2.74 1.47
N TYR A 8 29.73 3.06 2.15
CA TYR A 8 28.46 3.36 1.48
C TYR A 8 28.31 4.82 1.05
N SER A 9 28.61 5.77 1.95
CA SER A 9 28.25 7.18 1.81
C SER A 9 29.39 8.09 1.30
N ASN A 10 30.65 7.74 1.64
CA ASN A 10 31.86 8.49 1.27
C ASN A 10 33.04 7.51 1.08
N PRO A 11 33.00 6.66 0.05
CA PRO A 11 34.00 5.60 -0.11
C PRO A 11 35.43 6.13 -0.36
N ALA A 12 35.59 7.32 -0.91
CA ALA A 12 36.91 7.93 -1.02
C ALA A 12 37.55 8.19 0.36
N GLY A 13 36.75 8.58 1.36
CA GLY A 13 37.20 8.84 2.73
C GLY A 13 37.74 7.62 3.45
N VAL A 14 37.33 6.40 3.04
CA VAL A 14 37.78 5.15 3.64
C VAL A 14 39.27 4.87 3.39
N ALA A 15 39.86 5.46 2.33
CA ALA A 15 41.29 5.37 2.05
C ALA A 15 42.18 6.06 3.10
N PHE A 16 41.61 6.85 4.00
CA PHE A 16 42.31 7.47 5.13
C PHE A 16 42.30 6.63 6.42
N LEU A 17 41.64 5.49 6.44
CA LEU A 17 41.75 4.53 7.54
C LEU A 17 43.14 3.91 7.54
N SER A 18 43.54 3.33 8.68
CA SER A 18 44.81 2.62 8.83
C SER A 18 44.90 1.45 7.83
N ASP A 19 46.16 1.06 7.53
CA ASP A 19 46.40 -0.12 6.74
C ASP A 19 45.87 -1.37 7.47
N GLY A 20 45.33 -2.31 6.71
CA GLY A 20 44.79 -3.56 7.22
C GLY A 20 43.36 -3.84 6.73
N PHE A 21 42.78 -4.84 7.32
CA PHE A 21 41.42 -5.29 7.01
C PHE A 21 40.43 -4.72 8.02
N HIS A 22 39.35 -4.07 7.50
CA HIS A 22 38.27 -3.49 8.26
C HIS A 22 36.97 -4.19 7.86
N ILE A 23 36.18 -4.60 8.84
CA ILE A 23 34.86 -5.20 8.63
C ILE A 23 33.88 -4.66 9.65
N GLY A 24 32.66 -4.35 9.22
CA GLY A 24 31.58 -3.89 10.08
C GLY A 24 30.26 -4.51 9.64
N PHE A 25 29.51 -4.98 10.62
CA PHE A 25 28.14 -5.46 10.44
C PHE A 25 27.22 -4.66 11.33
N ASN A 26 26.13 -4.18 10.74
CA ASN A 26 25.06 -3.47 11.44
C ASN A 26 23.71 -4.06 11.04
N TRP A 27 22.75 -3.95 11.93
CA TRP A 27 21.36 -4.26 11.62
C TRP A 27 20.42 -3.27 12.32
N GLN A 28 19.28 -3.05 11.73
CA GLN A 28 18.26 -2.15 12.27
C GLN A 28 16.91 -2.86 12.29
N TYR A 29 16.11 -2.52 13.28
CA TYR A 29 14.69 -2.84 13.35
C TYR A 29 13.90 -1.55 13.14
N ALA A 30 12.96 -1.57 12.20
CA ALA A 30 12.08 -0.44 11.95
C ALA A 30 10.61 -0.87 12.01
N ARG A 31 9.83 -0.14 12.81
CA ARG A 31 8.37 -0.26 12.86
C ARG A 31 7.75 1.13 12.84
N GLN A 32 6.77 1.31 11.95
CA GLN A 32 6.05 2.57 11.79
C GLN A 32 4.55 2.30 11.68
N THR A 33 3.74 3.13 12.33
CA THR A 33 2.32 3.24 12.04
C THR A 33 2.11 4.36 11.04
N ARG A 34 1.36 4.08 9.98
CA ARG A 34 0.99 5.05 8.94
C ARG A 34 -0.51 5.26 8.99
N THR A 35 -0.94 6.49 9.16
CA THR A 35 -2.36 6.85 9.14
C THR A 35 -2.64 7.66 7.88
N ILE A 36 -3.57 7.16 7.06
CA ILE A 36 -4.08 7.86 5.89
C ILE A 36 -5.47 8.38 6.27
N THR A 37 -5.63 9.68 6.30
CA THR A 37 -6.94 10.32 6.47
C THR A 37 -7.49 10.67 5.09
N SER A 38 -8.64 10.09 4.74
CA SER A 38 -9.31 10.34 3.47
C SER A 38 -10.68 10.95 3.71
N THR A 39 -11.06 11.94 2.91
CA THR A 39 -12.37 12.57 2.92
C THR A 39 -13.04 12.37 1.57
N ASN A 40 -14.24 11.76 1.57
CA ASN A 40 -15.06 11.55 0.39
C ASN A 40 -16.51 11.41 0.82
N THR A 41 -17.44 12.07 0.11
CA THR A 41 -18.87 12.00 0.40
C THR A 41 -19.43 10.58 0.32
N LEU A 42 -18.85 9.73 -0.53
CA LEU A 42 -19.24 8.34 -0.70
C LEU A 42 -19.01 7.48 0.56
N PHE A 43 -18.09 7.86 1.45
CA PHE A 43 -17.91 7.16 2.73
C PHE A 43 -19.15 7.27 3.62
N GLY A 44 -19.92 8.37 3.50
CA GLY A 44 -21.16 8.55 4.24
C GLY A 44 -22.25 7.51 3.89
N LEU A 45 -22.14 6.85 2.73
CA LEU A 45 -23.04 5.78 2.31
C LEU A 45 -22.62 4.40 2.89
N GLY A 46 -21.42 4.29 3.45
CA GLY A 46 -20.93 3.05 4.04
C GLY A 46 -21.62 2.75 5.38
N ASN A 47 -22.21 1.57 5.51
CA ASN A 47 -22.94 1.14 6.72
C ASN A 47 -22.08 1.23 7.99
N LYS A 48 -20.79 0.90 7.88
CA LYS A 48 -19.82 0.95 9.00
C LYS A 48 -19.29 2.35 9.31
N ASN A 49 -19.63 3.36 8.51
CA ASN A 49 -19.07 4.71 8.63
C ASN A 49 -19.99 5.68 9.37
N ASN A 50 -21.21 5.28 9.77
CA ASN A 50 -22.16 6.08 10.51
C ASN A 50 -22.40 7.47 9.90
N GLY A 51 -22.49 7.57 8.57
CA GLY A 51 -22.67 8.82 7.85
C GLY A 51 -21.43 9.72 7.76
N GLN A 52 -20.29 9.29 8.32
CA GLN A 52 -19.06 10.07 8.30
C GLN A 52 -18.42 10.05 6.91
N THR A 53 -18.06 11.24 6.43
CA THR A 53 -17.38 11.44 5.13
C THR A 53 -15.88 11.43 5.23
N THR A 54 -15.33 11.47 6.43
CA THR A 54 -13.88 11.38 6.70
C THR A 54 -13.58 10.09 7.43
N LYS A 55 -12.60 9.35 6.93
CA LYS A 55 -12.19 8.05 7.47
C LYS A 55 -10.67 7.95 7.60
N LYS A 56 -10.22 7.30 8.67
CA LYS A 56 -8.80 7.01 8.90
C LYS A 56 -8.53 5.53 8.60
N PHE A 57 -7.49 5.31 7.83
CA PHE A 57 -6.96 3.99 7.50
C PHE A 57 -5.57 3.88 8.13
N GLU A 58 -5.41 2.93 9.02
CA GLU A 58 -4.16 2.71 9.73
C GLU A 58 -3.44 1.52 9.15
N GLY A 59 -2.17 1.72 8.80
CA GLY A 59 -1.27 0.69 8.32
C GLY A 59 -0.06 0.56 9.21
N VAL A 60 0.38 -0.67 9.45
CA VAL A 60 1.61 -0.95 10.18
C VAL A 60 2.68 -1.39 9.20
N ALA A 61 3.75 -0.61 9.11
CA ALA A 61 4.95 -0.97 8.39
C ALA A 61 5.95 -1.61 9.36
N ASN A 62 6.43 -2.80 9.04
CA ASN A 62 7.38 -3.55 9.84
C ASN A 62 8.52 -4.09 8.98
N ALA A 63 9.75 -3.73 9.35
CA ALA A 63 10.98 -4.25 8.78
C ALA A 63 11.87 -4.74 9.94
N PRO A 64 11.74 -6.01 10.35
CA PRO A 64 12.38 -6.52 11.56
C PRO A 64 13.88 -6.68 11.42
N PHE A 65 14.38 -6.76 10.20
CA PHE A 65 15.81 -6.99 9.96
C PHE A 65 16.25 -6.23 8.72
N ILE A 66 17.04 -5.17 8.94
CA ILE A 66 17.64 -4.33 7.88
C ILE A 66 19.15 -4.42 8.06
N PRO A 67 19.82 -5.39 7.42
CA PRO A 67 21.25 -5.62 7.57
C PRO A 67 22.07 -4.67 6.72
N SER A 68 23.29 -4.39 7.19
CA SER A 68 24.34 -3.82 6.37
C SER A 68 25.70 -4.42 6.74
N LEU A 69 26.52 -4.67 5.74
CA LEU A 69 27.87 -5.22 5.86
C LEU A 69 28.81 -4.32 5.07
N GLN A 70 29.83 -3.79 5.73
CA GLN A 70 30.89 -3.02 5.11
C GLN A 70 32.21 -3.75 5.32
N ALA A 71 33.04 -3.79 4.27
CA ALA A 71 34.41 -4.28 4.35
C ALA A 71 35.33 -3.37 3.55
N ALA A 72 36.54 -3.17 4.06
CA ALA A 72 37.60 -2.49 3.37
C ALA A 72 38.93 -3.14 3.67
N TYR A 73 39.81 -3.17 2.67
CA TYR A 73 41.23 -3.57 2.83
C TYR A 73 42.08 -2.43 2.35
N ASN A 74 42.80 -1.80 3.28
CA ASN A 74 43.70 -0.69 3.04
C ASN A 74 45.13 -1.11 3.02
N LYS A 75 45.87 -0.75 1.97
CA LYS A 75 47.33 -0.99 1.86
C LYS A 75 47.95 0.00 0.85
N ASN A 76 49.07 0.62 1.24
CA ASN A 76 49.89 1.44 0.35
C ASN A 76 49.06 2.53 -0.39
N ASN A 77 48.26 3.32 0.33
CA ASN A 77 47.36 4.33 -0.18
C ASN A 77 46.17 3.82 -1.01
N TRP A 78 46.00 2.53 -1.18
CA TRP A 78 44.83 1.92 -1.80
C TRP A 78 43.85 1.40 -0.77
N SER A 79 42.55 1.51 -1.07
CA SER A 79 41.46 0.93 -0.31
C SER A 79 40.54 0.16 -1.25
N PHE A 80 40.46 -1.15 -1.10
CA PHE A 80 39.51 -2.02 -1.80
C PHE A 80 38.28 -2.21 -0.91
N GLN A 81 37.09 -1.97 -1.45
CA GLN A 81 35.90 -1.81 -0.64
C GLN A 81 34.74 -2.66 -1.15
N PHE A 82 33.96 -3.17 -0.19
CA PHE A 82 32.72 -3.87 -0.42
C PHE A 82 31.64 -3.34 0.54
N ASN A 83 30.42 -3.14 0.04
CA ASN A 83 29.26 -2.87 0.84
C ASN A 83 28.08 -3.72 0.36
N PHE A 84 27.36 -4.28 1.33
CA PHE A 84 26.01 -4.78 1.19
C PHE A 84 25.12 -4.01 2.16
N SER A 85 23.99 -3.50 1.66
CA SER A 85 23.02 -2.76 2.50
C SER A 85 21.61 -2.86 1.93
N VAL A 86 20.64 -2.47 2.72
CA VAL A 86 19.24 -2.25 2.31
C VAL A 86 19.02 -0.74 2.25
N PRO A 87 19.35 -0.07 1.11
CA PRO A 87 19.33 1.38 1.02
C PRO A 87 17.91 1.96 0.96
N GLY A 88 16.90 1.12 0.81
CA GLY A 88 15.52 1.59 0.71
C GLY A 88 14.49 0.47 0.75
N GLY A 89 13.26 0.89 0.64
CA GLY A 89 12.09 0.04 0.78
C GLY A 89 11.37 0.29 2.11
N GLY A 90 10.05 0.13 2.13
CA GLY A 90 9.22 0.35 3.31
C GLY A 90 9.02 -0.89 4.18
N GLY A 91 9.75 -1.97 3.91
CA GLY A 91 9.45 -3.25 4.51
C GLY A 91 8.09 -3.79 4.06
N LYS A 92 7.38 -4.45 4.96
CA LYS A 92 5.99 -4.88 4.78
C LYS A 92 5.08 -3.87 5.48
N CYS A 93 4.11 -3.31 4.75
CA CYS A 93 3.07 -2.45 5.30
C CYS A 93 1.69 -3.08 5.07
N GLU A 94 0.90 -3.22 6.12
CA GLU A 94 -0.44 -3.81 6.08
C GLU A 94 -1.48 -2.80 6.57
N PHE A 95 -2.58 -2.69 5.82
CA PHE A 95 -3.78 -1.94 6.14
C PHE A 95 -4.94 -2.93 6.24
N ASP A 96 -5.27 -3.35 7.45
CA ASP A 96 -6.29 -4.39 7.70
C ASP A 96 -7.71 -3.95 7.32
N LYS A 97 -7.93 -2.65 7.16
CA LYS A 97 -9.20 -2.06 6.70
C LYS A 97 -9.12 -1.51 5.27
N GLY A 98 -8.08 -1.91 4.52
CA GLY A 98 -7.83 -1.38 3.18
C GLY A 98 -7.43 0.09 3.16
N ILE A 99 -7.70 0.74 2.05
CA ILE A 99 -7.47 2.18 1.84
C ILE A 99 -8.68 2.83 1.18
N GLY A 100 -8.82 4.14 1.35
CA GLY A 100 -9.99 4.89 0.89
C GLY A 100 -10.26 4.81 -0.61
N SER A 101 -9.22 4.72 -1.44
CA SER A 101 -9.37 4.62 -2.90
C SER A 101 -10.11 3.35 -3.33
N PHE A 102 -9.99 2.24 -2.62
CA PHE A 102 -10.73 1.01 -2.94
C PHE A 102 -12.18 1.10 -2.45
N GLU A 103 -12.40 1.65 -1.26
CA GLU A 103 -13.74 1.81 -0.70
C GLU A 103 -14.59 2.79 -1.53
N THR A 104 -13.99 3.86 -2.08
CA THR A 104 -14.71 4.82 -2.92
C THR A 104 -15.24 4.20 -4.21
N VAL A 105 -14.59 3.18 -4.76
CA VAL A 105 -15.10 2.46 -5.94
C VAL A 105 -16.43 1.76 -5.61
N VAL A 106 -16.48 1.06 -4.47
CA VAL A 106 -17.70 0.40 -4.01
C VAL A 106 -18.80 1.43 -3.70
N GLY A 107 -18.43 2.54 -3.04
CA GLY A 107 -19.33 3.66 -2.76
C GLY A 107 -19.92 4.30 -4.00
N ALA A 108 -19.13 4.42 -5.08
CA ALA A 108 -19.61 4.98 -6.36
C ALA A 108 -20.65 4.04 -7.02
N ILE A 109 -20.42 2.73 -6.98
CA ILE A 109 -21.39 1.74 -7.49
C ILE A 109 -22.68 1.83 -6.67
N ALA A 110 -22.57 1.81 -5.33
CA ALA A 110 -23.73 1.91 -4.44
C ALA A 110 -24.52 3.20 -4.68
N ASN A 111 -23.85 4.34 -4.84
CA ASN A 111 -24.50 5.62 -5.13
C ASN A 111 -25.32 5.58 -6.43
N ARG A 112 -24.80 4.92 -7.47
CA ARG A 112 -25.56 4.69 -8.71
C ARG A 112 -26.79 3.82 -8.47
N LEU A 113 -26.63 2.72 -7.73
CA LEU A 113 -27.75 1.81 -7.43
C LEU A 113 -28.81 2.45 -6.56
N ILE A 114 -28.45 3.39 -5.66
CA ILE A 114 -29.40 4.21 -4.90
C ILE A 114 -30.31 4.99 -5.87
N GLY A 115 -29.72 5.71 -6.85
CA GLY A 115 -30.49 6.42 -7.86
C GLY A 115 -31.41 5.50 -8.66
N VAL A 116 -30.84 4.43 -9.23
CA VAL A 116 -31.60 3.46 -10.03
C VAL A 116 -32.76 2.82 -9.25
N SER A 117 -32.54 2.40 -8.02
CA SER A 117 -33.60 1.79 -7.21
C SER A 117 -34.72 2.76 -6.87
N LYS A 118 -34.38 4.04 -6.65
CA LYS A 118 -35.34 5.10 -6.41
C LYS A 118 -36.19 5.37 -7.65
N ASP A 119 -35.56 5.49 -8.80
CA ASP A 119 -36.27 5.80 -10.08
C ASP A 119 -37.19 4.64 -10.47
N LEU A 120 -36.69 3.37 -10.32
CA LEU A 120 -37.51 2.19 -10.57
C LEU A 120 -38.72 2.13 -9.64
N ASN A 121 -38.55 2.33 -8.33
CA ASN A 121 -39.67 2.32 -7.39
C ASN A 121 -40.66 3.44 -7.63
N SER A 122 -40.21 4.63 -8.07
CA SER A 122 -41.10 5.71 -8.48
C SER A 122 -41.95 5.33 -9.68
N SER A 123 -41.37 4.67 -10.67
CA SER A 123 -42.06 4.23 -11.88
C SER A 123 -43.00 3.05 -11.65
N LEU A 124 -42.61 2.10 -10.83
CA LEU A 124 -43.32 0.84 -10.57
C LEU A 124 -44.44 1.02 -9.52
N GLY A 125 -44.34 2.04 -8.67
CA GLY A 125 -45.27 2.27 -7.55
C GLY A 125 -46.71 2.42 -8.02
N ALA A 126 -46.96 3.08 -9.16
CA ALA A 126 -48.30 3.23 -9.78
C ALA A 126 -48.88 1.85 -10.17
N LEU A 127 -48.08 0.84 -10.43
CA LEU A 127 -48.47 -0.52 -10.76
C LEU A 127 -48.51 -1.44 -9.51
N GLY A 128 -48.26 -0.89 -8.32
CA GLY A 128 -48.17 -1.65 -7.08
C GLY A 128 -47.02 -2.68 -7.06
N ALA A 129 -46.00 -2.48 -7.89
CA ALA A 129 -44.78 -3.29 -7.92
C ALA A 129 -43.60 -2.53 -7.31
N SER A 130 -42.60 -3.22 -6.84
CA SER A 130 -41.42 -2.61 -6.26
C SER A 130 -40.17 -3.45 -6.46
N VAL A 131 -38.99 -2.81 -6.40
CA VAL A 131 -37.68 -3.43 -6.40
C VAL A 131 -36.96 -3.15 -5.07
N PRO A 132 -35.95 -3.95 -4.70
CA PRO A 132 -35.16 -3.68 -3.49
C PRO A 132 -34.56 -2.27 -3.51
N THR A 133 -34.79 -1.50 -2.45
CA THR A 133 -34.22 -0.15 -2.32
C THR A 133 -32.79 -0.22 -1.84
N VAL A 134 -31.89 0.49 -2.49
CA VAL A 134 -30.49 0.60 -2.02
C VAL A 134 -30.35 1.87 -1.19
N THR A 135 -29.79 1.75 0.00
CA THR A 135 -29.56 2.87 0.95
C THR A 135 -28.09 3.13 1.21
N GLY A 136 -27.20 2.20 0.86
CA GLY A 136 -25.78 2.30 1.11
C GLY A 136 -25.03 1.03 0.69
N TYR A 137 -23.87 0.83 1.27
CA TYR A 137 -23.01 -0.34 1.02
C TYR A 137 -22.32 -0.84 2.29
N ASP A 138 -21.83 -2.07 2.21
CA ASP A 138 -20.86 -2.64 3.13
C ASP A 138 -19.72 -3.29 2.35
N VAL A 139 -18.50 -3.18 2.87
CA VAL A 139 -17.30 -3.75 2.28
C VAL A 139 -16.21 -3.92 3.33
N ASP A 140 -15.45 -5.00 3.22
CA ASP A 140 -14.23 -5.23 3.95
C ASP A 140 -13.04 -5.10 3.00
N GLY A 141 -12.20 -4.09 3.26
CA GLY A 141 -10.99 -3.85 2.51
C GLY A 141 -9.76 -4.41 3.22
N TYR A 142 -8.78 -4.82 2.44
CA TYR A 142 -7.45 -5.18 2.89
C TYR A 142 -6.42 -4.74 1.88
N MET A 143 -5.28 -4.22 2.36
CA MET A 143 -4.14 -3.90 1.50
C MET A 143 -2.84 -4.25 2.20
N LYS A 144 -1.94 -4.87 1.45
CA LYS A 144 -0.58 -5.16 1.87
C LYS A 144 0.40 -4.78 0.77
N GLY A 145 1.40 -4.00 1.14
CA GLY A 145 2.55 -3.69 0.29
C GLY A 145 3.83 -4.22 0.92
N LYS A 146 4.70 -4.78 0.10
CA LYS A 146 6.03 -5.22 0.49
C LYS A 146 7.02 -4.70 -0.54
N GLN A 147 8.07 -4.00 -0.08
CA GLN A 147 9.09 -3.47 -0.96
C GLN A 147 10.44 -3.45 -0.26
N TYR A 148 11.44 -4.02 -0.91
CA TYR A 148 12.83 -4.03 -0.45
C TYR A 148 13.77 -3.72 -1.60
N TYR A 149 14.80 -2.96 -1.32
CA TYR A 149 15.93 -2.76 -2.21
C TYR A 149 17.20 -3.28 -1.54
N PHE A 150 17.92 -4.13 -2.22
CA PHE A 150 19.21 -4.64 -1.81
C PHE A 150 20.31 -3.99 -2.64
N GLY A 151 21.28 -3.39 -1.98
CA GLY A 151 22.38 -2.70 -2.61
C GLY A 151 23.69 -3.43 -2.40
N PHE A 152 24.41 -3.70 -3.49
CA PHE A 152 25.76 -4.25 -3.48
C PHE A 152 26.68 -3.20 -4.10
N GLN A 153 27.81 -2.92 -3.46
CA GLN A 153 28.79 -1.97 -3.97
C GLN A 153 30.18 -2.55 -3.82
N ILE A 154 30.96 -2.45 -4.88
CA ILE A 154 32.38 -2.79 -4.89
C ILE A 154 33.16 -1.66 -5.54
N GLY A 155 34.36 -1.42 -5.08
CA GLY A 155 35.23 -0.43 -5.72
C GLY A 155 36.56 -0.27 -5.01
N ALA A 156 37.34 0.66 -5.51
CA ALA A 156 38.62 1.00 -4.95
C ALA A 156 38.78 2.52 -4.83
N ALA A 157 39.46 2.94 -3.77
CA ALA A 157 39.87 4.32 -3.59
C ALA A 157 41.40 4.39 -3.55
N HIS A 158 41.94 5.51 -4.02
CA HIS A 158 43.35 5.84 -3.94
C HIS A 158 43.55 7.16 -3.23
N LYS A 159 44.38 7.18 -2.20
CA LYS A 159 44.78 8.38 -1.48
C LYS A 159 46.06 8.96 -2.14
N PHE A 160 45.94 10.15 -2.72
CA PHE A 160 47.06 10.84 -3.35
C PHE A 160 47.93 11.60 -2.33
N ASN A 161 47.31 12.18 -1.32
CA ASN A 161 47.95 12.89 -0.22
C ASN A 161 47.01 12.92 1.00
N GLU A 162 47.39 13.66 2.05
CA GLU A 162 46.60 13.76 3.29
C GLU A 162 45.24 14.48 3.11
N HIS A 163 44.99 15.11 1.97
CA HIS A 163 43.78 15.89 1.75
C HIS A 163 42.94 15.39 0.56
N LEU A 164 43.53 14.56 -0.31
CA LEU A 164 42.87 14.14 -1.55
C LEU A 164 42.88 12.64 -1.73
N SER A 165 41.71 12.08 -1.91
CA SER A 165 41.49 10.72 -2.37
C SER A 165 40.38 10.68 -3.43
N VAL A 166 40.45 9.67 -4.32
CA VAL A 166 39.45 9.45 -5.38
C VAL A 166 38.97 8.00 -5.28
N TYR A 167 37.69 7.80 -5.52
CA TYR A 167 37.06 6.47 -5.55
C TYR A 167 36.46 6.19 -6.91
N GLY A 168 36.60 4.97 -7.38
CA GLY A 168 35.90 4.40 -8.52
C GLY A 168 35.28 3.05 -8.15
N GLY A 169 34.02 2.84 -8.54
CA GLY A 169 33.35 1.58 -8.20
C GLY A 169 32.01 1.42 -8.91
N LEU A 170 31.40 0.25 -8.69
CA LEU A 170 30.10 -0.13 -9.22
C LEU A 170 29.13 -0.37 -8.09
N ARG A 171 27.86 0.03 -8.29
CA ARG A 171 26.76 -0.26 -7.39
C ARG A 171 25.65 -0.95 -8.17
N LEU A 172 25.23 -2.12 -7.68
CA LEU A 172 24.08 -2.86 -8.14
C LEU A 172 22.94 -2.68 -7.14
N LEU A 173 21.76 -2.34 -7.62
CA LEU A 173 20.53 -2.28 -6.83
C LEU A 173 19.57 -3.35 -7.35
N TYR A 174 19.11 -4.22 -6.44
CA TYR A 174 18.10 -5.24 -6.72
C TYR A 174 16.84 -4.94 -5.92
N GLY A 175 15.72 -4.69 -6.62
CA GLY A 175 14.43 -4.36 -6.01
C GLY A 175 13.43 -5.51 -6.08
N ILE A 176 12.74 -5.76 -4.96
CA ILE A 176 11.62 -6.70 -4.87
C ILE A 176 10.41 -5.91 -4.38
N ALA A 177 9.30 -5.99 -5.12
CA ALA A 177 8.03 -5.40 -4.73
C ALA A 177 6.88 -6.41 -4.90
N SER A 178 5.95 -6.40 -3.95
CA SER A 178 4.72 -7.19 -4.01
C SER A 178 3.59 -6.39 -3.38
N TYR A 179 2.46 -6.34 -4.06
CA TYR A 179 1.27 -5.66 -3.59
C TYR A 179 0.08 -6.60 -3.66
N GLU A 180 -0.72 -6.59 -2.62
CA GLU A 180 -1.94 -7.38 -2.49
C GLU A 180 -3.06 -6.46 -2.03
N ALA A 181 -4.19 -6.50 -2.73
CA ALA A 181 -5.40 -5.79 -2.33
C ALA A 181 -6.59 -6.74 -2.45
N ARG A 182 -7.49 -6.68 -1.48
CA ARG A 182 -8.72 -7.47 -1.45
C ARG A 182 -9.89 -6.60 -1.05
N LEU A 183 -11.01 -6.83 -1.70
CA LEU A 183 -12.32 -6.32 -1.31
C LEU A 183 -13.23 -7.53 -1.09
N ASN A 184 -13.64 -7.74 0.13
CA ASN A 184 -14.48 -8.86 0.53
C ASN A 184 -15.82 -8.35 1.06
N ASN A 185 -16.80 -9.23 1.16
CA ASN A 185 -18.11 -8.94 1.74
C ASN A 185 -18.80 -7.72 1.12
N ILE A 186 -18.62 -7.52 -0.21
CA ILE A 186 -19.27 -6.43 -0.91
C ILE A 186 -20.76 -6.67 -0.94
N ARG A 187 -21.53 -5.77 -0.30
CA ARG A 187 -22.98 -5.83 -0.20
C ARG A 187 -23.58 -4.45 -0.44
N VAL A 188 -24.73 -4.41 -1.04
CA VAL A 188 -25.62 -3.22 -1.02
C VAL A 188 -26.54 -3.32 0.17
N MET A 189 -26.81 -2.18 0.79
CA MET A 189 -27.69 -2.11 1.96
C MET A 189 -29.11 -1.79 1.54
N ASN A 190 -30.07 -2.54 2.07
CA ASN A 190 -31.50 -2.22 2.04
C ASN A 190 -31.94 -1.95 3.49
N GLY A 191 -31.93 -0.68 3.88
CA GLY A 191 -32.01 -0.33 5.30
C GLY A 191 -30.82 -0.92 6.08
N ASN A 192 -31.12 -1.75 7.06
CA ASN A 192 -30.10 -2.43 7.89
C ASN A 192 -29.68 -3.82 7.36
N THR A 193 -30.27 -4.28 6.27
CA THR A 193 -30.00 -5.61 5.70
C THR A 193 -29.02 -5.49 4.53
N GLY A 194 -27.89 -6.20 4.62
CA GLY A 194 -26.93 -6.29 3.52
C GLY A 194 -27.29 -7.44 2.60
N ILE A 195 -27.48 -7.16 1.31
CA ILE A 195 -27.74 -8.14 0.26
C ILE A 195 -26.58 -8.14 -0.76
N THR A 196 -26.28 -9.28 -1.34
CA THR A 196 -25.29 -9.39 -2.39
C THR A 196 -25.79 -8.79 -3.70
N LEU A 197 -24.88 -8.41 -4.61
CA LEU A 197 -25.29 -7.91 -5.92
C LEU A 197 -26.15 -8.89 -6.72
N PRO A 198 -25.87 -10.21 -6.76
CA PRO A 198 -26.75 -11.18 -7.40
C PRO A 198 -28.16 -11.20 -6.81
N GLU A 199 -28.29 -11.17 -5.47
CA GLU A 199 -29.60 -11.10 -4.77
C GLU A 199 -30.34 -9.81 -5.10
N TYR A 200 -29.64 -8.69 -5.16
CA TYR A 200 -30.22 -7.39 -5.55
C TYR A 200 -30.79 -7.49 -6.97
N PHE A 201 -30.01 -7.94 -7.95
CA PHE A 201 -30.48 -8.04 -9.34
C PHE A 201 -31.59 -9.05 -9.53
N LEU A 202 -31.60 -10.14 -8.77
CA LEU A 202 -32.73 -11.09 -8.76
C LEU A 202 -33.99 -10.39 -8.26
N GLY A 203 -33.89 -9.61 -7.18
CA GLY A 203 -35.01 -8.83 -6.66
C GLY A 203 -35.52 -7.79 -7.66
N VAL A 204 -34.62 -7.13 -8.39
CA VAL A 204 -35.00 -6.20 -9.47
C VAL A 204 -35.75 -6.94 -10.59
N THR A 205 -35.24 -8.10 -11.04
CA THR A 205 -35.90 -8.91 -12.07
C THR A 205 -37.31 -9.34 -11.64
N ASN A 206 -37.46 -9.80 -10.40
CA ASN A 206 -38.77 -10.19 -9.87
C ASN A 206 -39.76 -9.04 -9.82
N GLY A 207 -39.32 -7.85 -9.36
CA GLY A 207 -40.14 -6.65 -9.35
C GLY A 207 -40.60 -6.17 -10.74
N LEU A 208 -39.70 -6.24 -11.71
CA LEU A 208 -40.04 -5.90 -13.11
C LEU A 208 -41.00 -6.93 -13.74
N THR A 209 -40.81 -8.22 -13.44
CA THR A 209 -41.73 -9.27 -13.90
C THR A 209 -43.13 -9.11 -13.31
N ASP A 210 -43.22 -8.80 -11.99
CA ASP A 210 -44.49 -8.52 -11.34
C ASP A 210 -45.22 -7.32 -12.00
N ALA A 211 -44.46 -6.24 -12.28
CA ALA A 211 -45.03 -5.10 -12.98
C ALA A 211 -45.52 -5.48 -14.39
N GLY A 212 -44.75 -6.25 -15.14
CA GLY A 212 -45.15 -6.73 -16.47
C GLY A 212 -46.43 -7.55 -16.45
N ASN A 213 -46.59 -8.44 -15.46
CA ASN A 213 -47.79 -9.23 -15.28
C ASN A 213 -49.02 -8.39 -14.96
N LYS A 214 -48.82 -7.32 -14.15
CA LYS A 214 -49.92 -6.39 -13.81
C LYS A 214 -50.34 -5.47 -14.97
N ILE A 215 -49.47 -5.22 -15.94
CA ILE A 215 -49.81 -4.50 -17.16
C ILE A 215 -50.57 -5.42 -18.14
N ALA A 216 -50.24 -6.71 -18.14
CA ALA A 216 -50.84 -7.66 -19.06
C ALA A 216 -52.20 -8.23 -18.60
N ALA A 217 -52.59 -7.98 -17.34
CA ALA A 217 -53.88 -8.38 -16.74
C ALA A 217 -54.94 -7.30 -16.89
#